data_d2f96b056fd07020a83ad8024f9d9b41
#
_entry.id   d2f96b056fd07020a83ad8024f9d9b41
#
_cell.length_a   1.000
_cell.length_b   1.000
_cell.length_c   1.000
_cell.angle_alpha   90.00
_cell.angle_beta   90.00
_cell.angle_gamma   90.00
#
_symmetry.space_group_name_H-M   'P 1'
#
loop_
_entity.id
_entity.type
_entity.pdbx_description
1 polymer ?
#
loop_
_entity_poly.entity_id
_entity_poly.type
_entity_poly.pdbx_seq_one_letter_code
_entity_poly.pdbx_strand_id
1 'polypeptide(L)'
;MKPTRITTPEGKVYELVPASTRGNEDGSVEAGKTTEVIYVYKEITGNVVVHYVDTEGNTLADDAKDVENGSLSEKYDTTDNKPAKLEKDGQVYYLTAKELKDGSKPENGAVTEGTTEITYVYEKAGQVVVHYVDEAGNTIQADVVGTKDGKPGAAYNTMDKDMKPIRITTAEGRVYELVPASTKGNENGSVEAGKTAEVTYVYKEIKGNVVVHYTDEAGNTIAEDVKDTTDGSISSAYDTTDNKLATITTKDGKKYVLVPTATKGAETGKVTEGTTEVTYVYKEVKEDSTNGGSLTPSQPASPARPSTNPTSPVKPTDLSQPETPVVPTDPSQPTTPANPATPPNPANPAGPETPTMPSAPVNGEAPQAQAASSEAKGQAELPNTGTEDNARLAALGLLGVLSGFGLVARKKKED
;
A
#
# COMPACT_ATOMS: atom_id res chain seq x y z
N MET A 1 43.82 60.81 -15.38
CA MET A 1 42.65 60.38 -16.17
C MET A 1 41.65 59.79 -15.21
N LYS A 2 40.37 60.10 -15.32
CA LYS A 2 39.27 59.63 -14.45
C LYS A 2 38.54 58.48 -15.13
N PRO A 3 38.96 57.19 -14.88
CA PRO A 3 38.29 56.05 -15.46
C PRO A 3 36.89 55.89 -14.83
N THR A 4 35.91 55.48 -15.64
CA THR A 4 34.55 55.18 -15.13
C THR A 4 34.49 53.85 -14.41
N ARG A 5 35.35 52.89 -14.80
CA ARG A 5 35.53 51.60 -14.14
C ARG A 5 37.02 51.28 -13.93
N ILE A 6 37.33 50.63 -12.82
CA ILE A 6 38.65 50.12 -12.46
C ILE A 6 38.55 48.62 -12.18
N THR A 7 39.44 47.82 -12.76
CA THR A 7 39.56 46.40 -12.42
C THR A 7 40.87 46.20 -11.66
N THR A 8 40.81 45.56 -10.50
CA THR A 8 42.00 45.23 -9.71
C THR A 8 42.72 44.00 -10.30
N PRO A 9 43.97 43.73 -9.92
CA PRO A 9 44.66 42.53 -10.33
C PRO A 9 43.93 41.23 -9.92
N GLU A 10 43.18 41.26 -8.82
CA GLU A 10 42.36 40.14 -8.31
C GLU A 10 41.04 39.96 -9.06
N GLY A 11 40.76 40.81 -10.06
CA GLY A 11 39.55 40.74 -10.91
C GLY A 11 38.34 41.50 -10.36
N LYS A 12 38.45 42.17 -9.22
CA LYS A 12 37.37 43.02 -8.69
C LYS A 12 37.13 44.23 -9.57
N VAL A 13 35.89 44.57 -9.84
CA VAL A 13 35.51 45.68 -10.69
C VAL A 13 34.80 46.74 -9.84
N TYR A 14 35.25 47.97 -10.02
CA TYR A 14 34.73 49.13 -9.30
C TYR A 14 34.20 50.16 -10.30
N GLU A 15 33.08 50.80 -9.98
CA GLU A 15 32.48 51.87 -10.74
C GLU A 15 32.66 53.19 -10.00
N LEU A 16 33.00 54.26 -10.73
CA LEU A 16 33.13 55.58 -10.18
C LEU A 16 31.80 56.07 -9.62
N VAL A 17 31.86 56.64 -8.43
CA VAL A 17 30.73 57.34 -7.79
C VAL A 17 30.97 58.85 -7.91
N PRO A 18 30.51 59.52 -8.99
CA PRO A 18 30.86 60.91 -9.27
C PRO A 18 30.48 61.85 -8.14
N ALA A 19 29.31 61.67 -7.51
CA ALA A 19 28.82 62.50 -6.42
C ALA A 19 29.68 62.44 -5.14
N SER A 20 30.56 61.42 -5.03
CA SER A 20 31.45 61.23 -3.88
C SER A 20 32.88 61.73 -4.15
N THR A 21 33.16 62.25 -5.35
CA THR A 21 34.44 62.84 -5.66
C THR A 21 34.73 64.07 -4.72
N ARG A 22 35.92 64.14 -4.19
CA ARG A 22 36.37 65.16 -3.29
C ARG A 22 37.50 65.98 -3.90
N GLY A 23 37.57 67.28 -3.61
CA GLY A 23 38.52 68.24 -4.23
C GLY A 23 37.99 68.82 -5.52
N ASN A 24 38.71 69.77 -6.06
CA ASN A 24 38.36 70.46 -7.31
C ASN A 24 39.00 69.74 -8.49
N GLU A 25 38.19 69.26 -9.40
CA GLU A 25 38.67 68.54 -10.62
C GLU A 25 39.33 69.49 -11.61
N ASP A 26 38.90 70.74 -11.58
CA ASP A 26 39.42 71.84 -12.42
C ASP A 26 39.94 72.98 -11.55
N GLY A 27 41.02 73.64 -11.96
CA GLY A 27 41.60 74.75 -11.25
C GLY A 27 43.00 75.11 -11.73
N SER A 28 43.62 76.08 -11.06
CA SER A 28 45.02 76.48 -11.30
C SER A 28 45.94 75.95 -10.21
N VAL A 29 47.18 75.64 -10.59
CA VAL A 29 48.24 75.15 -9.66
C VAL A 29 48.85 76.38 -8.97
N GLU A 30 48.88 76.36 -7.62
CA GLU A 30 49.49 77.35 -6.80
C GLU A 30 50.94 76.94 -6.41
N ALA A 31 51.88 77.91 -6.47
CA ALA A 31 53.26 77.62 -6.14
C ALA A 31 53.43 77.10 -4.69
N GLY A 32 54.10 75.98 -4.51
CA GLY A 32 54.38 75.35 -3.20
C GLY A 32 53.17 74.68 -2.55
N LYS A 33 52.03 74.57 -3.22
CA LYS A 33 50.84 73.88 -2.72
C LYS A 33 50.58 72.60 -3.51
N THR A 34 50.03 71.55 -2.80
CA THR A 34 49.53 70.32 -3.40
C THR A 34 48.02 70.40 -3.42
N THR A 35 47.39 70.20 -4.57
CA THR A 35 45.94 70.01 -4.72
C THR A 35 45.67 68.56 -4.88
N GLU A 36 44.77 68.01 -3.99
CA GLU A 36 44.35 66.59 -4.03
C GLU A 36 42.95 66.47 -4.61
N VAL A 37 42.77 65.49 -5.48
CA VAL A 37 41.45 65.05 -5.98
C VAL A 37 41.30 63.59 -5.68
N ILE A 38 40.25 63.28 -4.96
CA ILE A 38 39.97 61.90 -4.56
C ILE A 38 38.73 61.36 -5.32
N TYR A 39 38.94 60.41 -6.17
CA TYR A 39 37.85 59.68 -6.83
C TYR A 39 37.42 58.49 -6.00
N VAL A 40 36.13 58.42 -5.70
CA VAL A 40 35.53 57.35 -4.91
C VAL A 40 34.88 56.34 -5.85
N TYR A 41 35.17 55.07 -5.65
CA TYR A 41 34.64 53.98 -6.43
C TYR A 41 33.87 53.03 -5.52
N LYS A 42 32.77 52.45 -6.04
CA LYS A 42 31.98 51.38 -5.41
C LYS A 42 32.22 50.08 -6.16
N GLU A 43 32.45 49.01 -5.44
CA GLU A 43 32.57 47.66 -6.02
C GLU A 43 31.25 47.29 -6.73
N ILE A 44 31.36 46.78 -7.94
CA ILE A 44 30.27 46.13 -8.67
C ILE A 44 30.24 44.69 -8.24
N THR A 45 29.10 44.25 -7.75
CA THR A 45 28.86 42.90 -7.28
C THR A 45 27.75 42.22 -8.07
N GLY A 46 27.66 40.91 -7.95
CA GLY A 46 26.59 40.13 -8.52
C GLY A 46 25.99 39.15 -7.50
N ASN A 47 24.88 38.59 -7.86
CA ASN A 47 24.19 37.59 -7.07
C ASN A 47 24.05 36.29 -7.88
N VAL A 48 23.93 35.17 -7.18
CA VAL A 48 23.57 33.85 -7.76
C VAL A 48 22.36 33.35 -7.00
N VAL A 49 21.31 33.04 -7.74
CA VAL A 49 20.02 32.59 -7.19
C VAL A 49 19.61 31.28 -7.84
N VAL A 50 19.16 30.35 -7.01
CA VAL A 50 18.67 29.02 -7.42
C VAL A 50 17.17 28.97 -7.27
N HIS A 51 16.48 28.59 -8.33
CA HIS A 51 15.03 28.39 -8.39
C HIS A 51 14.71 26.89 -8.51
N TYR A 52 13.59 26.49 -7.92
CA TYR A 52 13.09 25.11 -7.91
C TYR A 52 11.71 25.08 -8.55
N VAL A 53 11.58 24.42 -9.70
CA VAL A 53 10.32 24.36 -10.43
C VAL A 53 9.98 22.94 -10.83
N ASP A 54 8.67 22.68 -11.06
CA ASP A 54 8.24 21.45 -11.71
C ASP A 54 8.42 21.52 -13.24
N THR A 55 8.04 20.44 -13.92
CA THR A 55 8.09 20.34 -15.40
C THR A 55 7.18 21.33 -16.11
N GLU A 56 6.20 21.90 -15.40
CA GLU A 56 5.24 22.89 -15.92
C GLU A 56 5.70 24.31 -15.61
N GLY A 57 6.74 24.48 -14.77
CA GLY A 57 7.30 25.75 -14.37
C GLY A 57 6.73 26.34 -13.09
N ASN A 58 5.92 25.57 -12.33
CA ASN A 58 5.41 26.01 -11.04
C ASN A 58 6.50 25.92 -9.98
N THR A 59 6.62 26.96 -9.14
CA THR A 59 7.60 27.00 -8.05
C THR A 59 7.31 25.93 -7.01
N LEU A 60 8.32 25.14 -6.63
CA LEU A 60 8.23 24.05 -5.64
C LEU A 60 8.74 24.45 -4.25
N ALA A 61 9.74 25.31 -4.18
CA ALA A 61 10.35 25.77 -2.94
C ALA A 61 10.79 27.23 -3.09
N ASP A 62 11.11 27.86 -1.96
CA ASP A 62 11.68 29.20 -1.94
C ASP A 62 13.05 29.19 -2.62
N ASP A 63 13.40 30.29 -3.26
CA ASP A 63 14.67 30.49 -3.93
C ASP A 63 15.82 30.40 -2.92
N ALA A 64 16.90 29.70 -3.29
CA ALA A 64 18.14 29.73 -2.53
C ALA A 64 19.09 30.77 -3.08
N LYS A 65 19.69 31.55 -2.19
CA LYS A 65 20.71 32.55 -2.54
C LYS A 65 22.07 31.89 -2.34
N ASP A 66 22.70 31.46 -3.42
CA ASP A 66 24.03 30.86 -3.40
C ASP A 66 25.11 31.91 -3.15
N VAL A 67 25.04 33.03 -3.87
CA VAL A 67 25.92 34.18 -3.67
C VAL A 67 25.11 35.47 -3.52
N GLU A 68 25.37 36.25 -2.47
CA GLU A 68 24.84 37.60 -2.29
C GLU A 68 25.98 38.65 -2.33
N ASN A 69 25.89 39.59 -3.22
CA ASN A 69 26.89 40.66 -3.41
C ASN A 69 28.33 40.14 -3.57
N GLY A 70 28.48 39.02 -4.29
CA GLY A 70 29.78 38.44 -4.60
C GLY A 70 30.58 39.34 -5.54
N SER A 71 31.90 39.32 -5.40
CA SER A 71 32.80 40.03 -6.30
C SER A 71 32.73 39.44 -7.71
N LEU A 72 32.80 40.28 -8.73
CA LEU A 72 32.84 39.79 -10.11
C LEU A 72 34.06 38.85 -10.30
N SER A 73 33.86 37.79 -11.06
CA SER A 73 34.83 36.68 -11.26
C SER A 73 35.03 35.73 -10.08
N GLU A 74 34.41 35.95 -8.91
CA GLU A 74 34.31 34.95 -7.86
C GLU A 74 33.62 33.68 -8.40
N LYS A 75 34.06 32.53 -7.95
CA LYS A 75 33.46 31.27 -8.37
C LYS A 75 32.21 30.93 -7.55
N TYR A 76 31.18 30.44 -8.22
CA TYR A 76 30.00 29.88 -7.61
C TYR A 76 29.82 28.40 -8.00
N ASP A 77 29.17 27.65 -7.16
CA ASP A 77 28.79 26.23 -7.39
C ASP A 77 27.49 25.95 -6.64
N THR A 78 26.38 25.81 -7.34
CA THR A 78 25.05 25.62 -6.79
C THR A 78 24.67 24.16 -6.55
N THR A 79 25.62 23.22 -6.68
CA THR A 79 25.35 21.78 -6.51
C THR A 79 24.98 21.40 -5.07
N ASP A 80 25.40 22.20 -4.09
CA ASP A 80 24.98 22.10 -2.68
C ASP A 80 23.53 22.56 -2.45
N ASN A 81 23.00 23.40 -3.33
CA ASN A 81 21.61 23.86 -3.36
C ASN A 81 20.72 22.99 -4.27
N LYS A 82 21.13 21.77 -4.62
CA LYS A 82 20.44 20.83 -5.51
C LYS A 82 19.93 19.59 -4.76
N PRO A 83 18.83 19.66 -3.99
CA PRO A 83 18.29 18.49 -3.30
C PRO A 83 17.80 17.45 -4.32
N ALA A 84 18.04 16.15 -4.03
CA ALA A 84 17.61 15.06 -4.90
C ALA A 84 16.08 14.92 -4.98
N LYS A 85 15.36 15.42 -3.97
CA LYS A 85 13.90 15.48 -3.91
C LYS A 85 13.42 16.70 -3.14
N LEU A 86 12.21 17.13 -3.48
CA LEU A 86 11.46 18.20 -2.78
C LEU A 86 10.09 17.68 -2.38
N GLU A 87 9.49 18.32 -1.39
CA GLU A 87 8.11 18.06 -0.98
C GLU A 87 7.35 19.39 -0.98
N LYS A 88 6.17 19.40 -1.61
CA LYS A 88 5.26 20.53 -1.61
C LYS A 88 3.82 20.05 -1.55
N ASP A 89 3.04 20.60 -0.63
CA ASP A 89 1.61 20.27 -0.45
C ASP A 89 1.34 18.76 -0.30
N GLY A 90 2.24 18.04 0.41
CA GLY A 90 2.16 16.60 0.59
C GLY A 90 2.49 15.77 -0.65
N GLN A 91 3.02 16.39 -1.70
CA GLN A 91 3.49 15.74 -2.92
C GLN A 91 5.01 15.74 -2.96
N VAL A 92 5.58 14.61 -3.36
CA VAL A 92 7.03 14.44 -3.54
C VAL A 92 7.41 14.67 -4.99
N TYR A 93 8.51 15.36 -5.19
CA TYR A 93 9.08 15.67 -6.50
C TYR A 93 10.54 15.24 -6.52
N TYR A 94 11.00 14.66 -7.61
CA TYR A 94 12.38 14.22 -7.83
C TYR A 94 13.05 15.07 -8.91
N LEU A 95 14.32 15.37 -8.70
CA LEU A 95 15.12 16.04 -9.71
C LEU A 95 15.07 15.23 -11.02
N THR A 96 14.80 15.91 -12.14
CA THR A 96 14.72 15.27 -13.46
C THR A 96 16.10 14.81 -13.93
N ALA A 97 16.16 13.92 -14.91
CA ALA A 97 17.42 13.48 -15.49
C ALA A 97 18.21 14.62 -16.19
N LYS A 98 17.51 15.64 -16.67
CA LYS A 98 18.12 16.82 -17.30
C LYS A 98 18.59 17.85 -16.27
N GLU A 99 18.04 17.79 -15.06
CA GLU A 99 18.34 18.66 -13.92
C GLU A 99 18.00 20.13 -14.13
N LEU A 100 18.54 20.79 -15.16
CA LEU A 100 18.37 22.21 -15.42
C LEU A 100 17.30 22.53 -16.45
N LYS A 101 16.58 23.62 -16.22
CA LYS A 101 15.63 24.21 -17.17
C LYS A 101 16.38 24.71 -18.42
N ASP A 102 15.71 24.62 -19.57
CA ASP A 102 16.23 25.23 -20.80
C ASP A 102 16.41 26.73 -20.65
N GLY A 103 17.62 27.23 -20.96
CA GLY A 103 17.99 28.63 -20.80
C GLY A 103 18.52 29.01 -19.41
N SER A 104 18.50 28.09 -18.42
CA SER A 104 19.20 28.29 -17.16
C SER A 104 20.71 28.48 -17.37
N LYS A 105 21.34 29.23 -16.46
CA LYS A 105 22.80 29.27 -16.42
C LYS A 105 23.37 27.95 -15.89
N PRO A 106 24.65 27.66 -16.15
CA PRO A 106 25.32 26.48 -15.61
C PRO A 106 25.32 26.46 -14.08
N GLU A 107 25.34 25.27 -13.47
CA GLU A 107 25.39 25.09 -12.01
C GLU A 107 26.62 25.72 -11.34
N ASN A 108 27.72 25.87 -12.11
CA ASN A 108 28.93 26.47 -11.63
C ASN A 108 29.47 27.45 -12.67
N GLY A 109 30.21 28.45 -12.19
CA GLY A 109 30.74 29.49 -13.07
C GLY A 109 31.46 30.58 -12.32
N ALA A 110 31.39 31.79 -12.88
CA ALA A 110 31.88 32.99 -12.24
C ALA A 110 30.74 33.99 -12.05
N VAL A 111 30.71 34.67 -10.91
CA VAL A 111 29.77 35.76 -10.60
C VAL A 111 29.91 36.85 -11.66
N THR A 112 28.78 37.24 -12.21
CA THR A 112 28.69 38.33 -13.19
C THR A 112 27.89 39.50 -12.62
N GLU A 113 28.00 40.68 -13.21
CA GLU A 113 27.19 41.86 -12.82
C GLU A 113 25.69 41.52 -12.92
N GLY A 114 24.93 41.87 -11.87
CA GLY A 114 23.51 41.58 -11.76
C GLY A 114 23.22 40.24 -11.09
N THR A 115 22.17 39.53 -11.55
CA THR A 115 21.77 38.25 -10.99
C THR A 115 21.97 37.15 -12.01
N THR A 116 22.68 36.08 -11.60
CA THR A 116 22.79 34.80 -12.31
C THR A 116 21.71 33.88 -11.76
N GLU A 117 20.84 33.38 -12.63
CA GLU A 117 19.70 32.54 -12.25
C GLU A 117 19.95 31.12 -12.73
N ILE A 118 19.88 30.16 -11.78
CA ILE A 118 19.95 28.74 -12.02
C ILE A 118 18.59 28.14 -11.66
N THR A 119 17.98 27.35 -12.55
CA THR A 119 16.67 26.76 -12.33
C THR A 119 16.75 25.25 -12.44
N TYR A 120 16.57 24.56 -11.31
CA TYR A 120 16.44 23.10 -11.25
C TYR A 120 15.01 22.67 -11.53
N VAL A 121 14.84 21.61 -12.32
CA VAL A 121 13.54 21.07 -12.72
C VAL A 121 13.31 19.73 -12.06
N TYR A 122 12.13 19.61 -11.47
CA TYR A 122 11.69 18.41 -10.76
C TYR A 122 10.44 17.84 -11.42
N GLU A 123 10.27 16.52 -11.31
CA GLU A 123 9.10 15.81 -11.77
C GLU A 123 8.38 15.15 -10.58
N LYS A 124 7.06 15.13 -10.64
CA LYS A 124 6.22 14.57 -9.57
C LYS A 124 6.46 13.07 -9.43
N ALA A 125 6.56 12.59 -8.19
CA ALA A 125 6.60 11.16 -7.87
C ALA A 125 5.37 10.44 -8.44
N GLY A 126 5.56 9.19 -8.87
CA GLY A 126 4.48 8.30 -9.22
C GLY A 126 4.19 7.28 -8.11
N GLN A 127 3.18 6.46 -8.31
CA GLN A 127 2.84 5.39 -7.36
C GLN A 127 2.39 4.13 -8.08
N VAL A 128 2.32 3.03 -7.33
CA VAL A 128 1.78 1.75 -7.79
C VAL A 128 0.76 1.27 -6.77
N VAL A 129 -0.44 0.93 -7.24
CA VAL A 129 -1.54 0.43 -6.40
C VAL A 129 -1.97 -0.93 -6.88
N VAL A 130 -2.19 -1.84 -5.94
CA VAL A 130 -2.66 -3.20 -6.19
C VAL A 130 -4.07 -3.36 -5.64
N HIS A 131 -4.99 -3.81 -6.50
CA HIS A 131 -6.39 -4.08 -6.21
C HIS A 131 -6.66 -5.57 -6.15
N TYR A 132 -7.55 -6.01 -5.27
CA TYR A 132 -7.95 -7.39 -5.10
C TYR A 132 -9.46 -7.53 -5.29
N VAL A 133 -9.87 -8.18 -6.37
CA VAL A 133 -11.29 -8.29 -6.73
C VAL A 133 -11.69 -9.74 -7.04
N ASP A 134 -12.99 -10.04 -6.90
CA ASP A 134 -13.55 -11.28 -7.40
C ASP A 134 -13.77 -11.24 -8.93
N GLU A 135 -14.26 -12.34 -9.53
CA GLU A 135 -14.55 -12.43 -10.96
C GLU A 135 -15.65 -11.45 -11.41
N ALA A 136 -16.48 -10.96 -10.51
CA ALA A 136 -17.51 -9.96 -10.78
C ALA A 136 -16.98 -8.51 -10.65
N GLY A 137 -15.75 -8.33 -10.14
CA GLY A 137 -15.13 -7.03 -9.91
C GLY A 137 -15.38 -6.43 -8.53
N ASN A 138 -15.98 -7.18 -7.60
CA ASN A 138 -16.16 -6.71 -6.23
C ASN A 138 -14.85 -6.81 -5.46
N THR A 139 -14.53 -5.78 -4.68
CA THR A 139 -13.36 -5.77 -3.81
C THR A 139 -13.48 -6.82 -2.71
N ILE A 140 -12.48 -7.69 -2.58
CA ILE A 140 -12.41 -8.76 -1.57
C ILE A 140 -11.38 -8.49 -0.48
N GLN A 141 -10.47 -7.56 -0.71
CA GLN A 141 -9.45 -7.11 0.23
C GLN A 141 -9.11 -5.65 -0.07
N ALA A 142 -8.70 -4.90 0.95
CA ALA A 142 -8.25 -3.52 0.78
C ALA A 142 -7.05 -3.42 -0.16
N ASP A 143 -6.99 -2.34 -0.92
CA ASP A 143 -5.89 -2.04 -1.83
C ASP A 143 -4.55 -1.95 -1.09
N VAL A 144 -3.49 -2.35 -1.74
CA VAL A 144 -2.12 -2.21 -1.26
C VAL A 144 -1.37 -1.20 -2.12
N VAL A 145 -0.78 -0.20 -1.48
CA VAL A 145 0.14 0.73 -2.15
C VAL A 145 1.51 0.05 -2.21
N GLY A 146 1.82 -0.55 -3.36
CA GLY A 146 3.10 -1.25 -3.58
C GLY A 146 4.28 -0.30 -3.67
N THR A 147 4.08 0.87 -4.27
CA THR A 147 5.07 1.95 -4.30
C THR A 147 4.38 3.27 -4.02
N LYS A 148 4.75 3.90 -2.91
CA LYS A 148 4.34 5.26 -2.58
C LYS A 148 5.47 6.23 -2.91
N ASP A 149 5.13 7.38 -3.49
CA ASP A 149 6.09 8.43 -3.81
C ASP A 149 7.33 7.90 -4.57
N GLY A 150 7.10 7.01 -5.52
CA GLY A 150 8.15 6.38 -6.30
C GLY A 150 8.87 7.36 -7.21
N LYS A 151 10.22 7.26 -7.27
CA LYS A 151 11.02 8.06 -8.21
C LYS A 151 10.67 7.65 -9.64
N PRO A 152 10.37 8.59 -10.53
CA PRO A 152 10.17 8.31 -11.95
C PRO A 152 11.35 7.53 -12.56
N GLY A 153 11.04 6.53 -13.38
CA GLY A 153 12.02 5.60 -13.94
C GLY A 153 12.46 4.46 -13.01
N ALA A 154 12.13 4.51 -11.71
CA ALA A 154 12.42 3.39 -10.80
C ALA A 154 11.57 2.18 -11.16
N ALA A 155 12.19 0.98 -11.13
CA ALA A 155 11.47 -0.26 -11.37
C ALA A 155 10.52 -0.60 -10.20
N TYR A 156 9.37 -1.19 -10.52
CA TYR A 156 8.47 -1.78 -9.54
C TYR A 156 8.13 -3.24 -9.91
N ASN A 157 7.72 -4.01 -8.91
CA ASN A 157 7.28 -5.39 -9.06
C ASN A 157 6.23 -5.69 -8.00
N THR A 158 5.03 -6.14 -8.42
CA THR A 158 3.90 -6.49 -7.55
C THR A 158 3.70 -8.00 -7.39
N MET A 159 4.62 -8.82 -7.93
CA MET A 159 4.48 -10.29 -7.92
C MET A 159 4.93 -10.93 -6.60
N ASP A 160 5.41 -10.15 -5.63
CA ASP A 160 5.77 -10.66 -4.31
C ASP A 160 4.53 -11.23 -3.60
N LYS A 161 4.76 -12.27 -2.78
CA LYS A 161 3.69 -12.98 -2.05
C LYS A 161 2.83 -12.08 -1.16
N ASP A 162 3.37 -10.95 -0.70
CA ASP A 162 2.66 -10.01 0.15
C ASP A 162 1.71 -9.12 -0.66
N MET A 163 2.01 -8.90 -1.95
CA MET A 163 1.16 -8.15 -2.90
C MET A 163 0.35 -9.07 -3.81
N LYS A 164 0.77 -10.32 -4.02
CA LYS A 164 0.10 -11.32 -4.88
C LYS A 164 -0.12 -12.62 -4.11
N PRO A 165 -0.95 -12.64 -3.05
CA PRO A 165 -1.25 -13.86 -2.33
C PRO A 165 -1.97 -14.87 -3.24
N ILE A 166 -1.64 -16.16 -3.11
CA ILE A 166 -2.31 -17.22 -3.87
C ILE A 166 -3.76 -17.39 -3.40
N ARG A 167 -4.02 -17.15 -2.10
CA ARG A 167 -5.34 -17.23 -1.47
C ARG A 167 -5.58 -16.02 -0.58
N ILE A 168 -6.82 -15.55 -0.56
CA ILE A 168 -7.31 -14.51 0.34
C ILE A 168 -8.46 -15.08 1.15
N THR A 169 -8.43 -14.86 2.47
CA THR A 169 -9.55 -15.17 3.36
C THR A 169 -10.11 -13.86 3.89
N THR A 170 -11.40 -13.60 3.62
CA THR A 170 -12.06 -12.37 4.10
C THR A 170 -12.39 -12.46 5.59
N ALA A 171 -12.79 -11.34 6.18
CA ALA A 171 -13.20 -11.28 7.59
C ALA A 171 -14.40 -12.20 7.90
N GLU A 172 -15.27 -12.43 6.92
CA GLU A 172 -16.44 -13.34 7.02
C GLU A 172 -16.03 -14.81 6.87
N GLY A 173 -14.76 -15.10 6.57
CA GLY A 173 -14.22 -16.43 6.41
C GLY A 173 -14.39 -17.02 5.01
N ARG A 174 -14.83 -16.25 4.02
CA ARG A 174 -14.84 -16.66 2.62
C ARG A 174 -13.42 -16.81 2.12
N VAL A 175 -13.16 -17.80 1.30
CA VAL A 175 -11.84 -18.11 0.76
C VAL A 175 -11.86 -17.91 -0.75
N TYR A 176 -10.86 -17.23 -1.24
CA TYR A 176 -10.69 -16.93 -2.67
C TYR A 176 -9.32 -17.41 -3.13
N GLU A 177 -9.24 -17.92 -4.34
CA GLU A 177 -8.01 -18.37 -5.00
C GLU A 177 -7.70 -17.50 -6.21
N LEU A 178 -6.44 -17.13 -6.37
CA LEU A 178 -5.96 -16.30 -7.46
C LEU A 178 -6.24 -16.94 -8.83
N VAL A 179 -6.73 -16.15 -9.78
CA VAL A 179 -6.88 -16.51 -11.19
C VAL A 179 -5.82 -15.74 -12.01
N PRO A 180 -4.60 -16.25 -12.17
CA PRO A 180 -3.49 -15.51 -12.75
C PRO A 180 -3.76 -14.97 -14.16
N ALA A 181 -4.51 -15.73 -14.97
CA ALA A 181 -4.85 -15.35 -16.34
C ALA A 181 -5.79 -14.14 -16.44
N SER A 182 -6.45 -13.76 -15.34
CA SER A 182 -7.38 -12.63 -15.25
C SER A 182 -6.74 -11.37 -14.66
N THR A 183 -5.44 -11.41 -14.33
CA THR A 183 -4.69 -10.23 -13.86
C THR A 183 -4.76 -9.09 -14.88
N LYS A 184 -5.01 -7.87 -14.41
CA LYS A 184 -5.05 -6.66 -15.24
C LYS A 184 -3.94 -5.70 -14.81
N GLY A 185 -3.43 -4.91 -15.75
CA GLY A 185 -2.29 -4.03 -15.53
C GLY A 185 -0.95 -4.77 -15.67
N ASN A 186 0.13 -4.04 -15.52
CA ASN A 186 1.48 -4.57 -15.62
C ASN A 186 2.01 -4.88 -14.21
N GLU A 187 2.29 -6.14 -13.93
CA GLU A 187 2.79 -6.58 -12.61
C GLU A 187 4.19 -6.06 -12.31
N ASN A 188 4.93 -5.66 -13.33
CA ASN A 188 6.24 -5.02 -13.22
C ASN A 188 6.40 -3.95 -14.29
N GLY A 189 7.26 -2.98 -14.04
CA GLY A 189 7.48 -1.86 -14.95
C GLY A 189 8.34 -0.79 -14.33
N SER A 190 8.21 0.42 -14.84
CA SER A 190 8.85 1.62 -14.31
C SER A 190 7.80 2.60 -13.83
N VAL A 191 8.06 3.23 -12.69
CA VAL A 191 7.23 4.33 -12.17
C VAL A 191 7.22 5.48 -13.18
N GLU A 192 6.04 5.97 -13.53
CA GLU A 192 5.89 7.13 -14.40
C GLU A 192 5.63 8.40 -13.57
N ALA A 193 6.22 9.52 -14.01
CA ALA A 193 6.08 10.79 -13.34
C ALA A 193 4.60 11.22 -13.18
N GLY A 194 4.19 11.49 -11.94
CA GLY A 194 2.85 11.97 -11.60
C GLY A 194 1.71 11.00 -11.88
N LYS A 195 2.00 9.74 -12.23
CA LYS A 195 0.98 8.72 -12.53
C LYS A 195 0.88 7.65 -11.47
N THR A 196 -0.30 7.03 -11.43
CA THR A 196 -0.56 5.80 -10.67
C THR A 196 -0.58 4.63 -11.64
N ALA A 197 0.30 3.65 -11.45
CA ALA A 197 0.19 2.35 -12.09
C ALA A 197 -0.75 1.47 -11.25
N GLU A 198 -1.78 0.92 -11.88
CA GLU A 198 -2.77 0.07 -11.24
C GLU A 198 -2.60 -1.37 -11.69
N VAL A 199 -2.55 -2.30 -10.72
CA VAL A 199 -2.51 -3.74 -10.94
C VAL A 199 -3.71 -4.36 -10.24
N THR A 200 -4.54 -5.12 -10.96
CA THR A 200 -5.72 -5.77 -10.40
C THR A 200 -5.53 -7.27 -10.44
N TYR A 201 -5.46 -7.91 -9.29
CA TYR A 201 -5.50 -9.34 -9.15
C TYR A 201 -6.95 -9.80 -9.00
N VAL A 202 -7.34 -10.76 -9.83
CA VAL A 202 -8.67 -11.34 -9.86
C VAL A 202 -8.66 -12.70 -9.18
N TYR A 203 -9.64 -12.94 -8.33
CA TYR A 203 -9.77 -14.16 -7.55
C TYR A 203 -11.13 -14.82 -7.76
N LYS A 204 -11.14 -16.13 -7.68
CA LYS A 204 -12.34 -16.96 -7.72
C LYS A 204 -12.68 -17.46 -6.33
N GLU A 205 -13.94 -17.34 -5.91
CA GLU A 205 -14.39 -17.87 -4.63
C GLU A 205 -14.29 -19.42 -4.61
N ILE A 206 -13.65 -19.95 -3.59
CA ILE A 206 -13.64 -21.38 -3.29
C ILE A 206 -14.93 -21.71 -2.55
N LYS A 207 -15.64 -22.73 -3.04
CA LYS A 207 -16.94 -23.15 -2.52
C LYS A 207 -16.90 -24.60 -2.07
N GLY A 208 -17.88 -24.98 -1.25
CA GLY A 208 -18.05 -26.34 -0.79
C GLY A 208 -19.48 -26.83 -0.91
N ASN A 209 -19.65 -28.12 -0.75
CA ASN A 209 -20.95 -28.80 -0.80
C ASN A 209 -21.23 -29.52 0.51
N VAL A 210 -22.51 -29.76 0.80
CA VAL A 210 -22.96 -30.64 1.87
C VAL A 210 -23.92 -31.66 1.28
N VAL A 211 -23.65 -32.92 1.52
CA VAL A 211 -24.46 -34.05 1.01
C VAL A 211 -24.93 -34.93 2.15
N VAL A 212 -26.19 -35.29 2.08
CA VAL A 212 -26.85 -36.17 3.04
C VAL A 212 -27.06 -37.56 2.40
N HIS A 213 -26.59 -38.59 3.07
CA HIS A 213 -26.73 -40.00 2.69
C HIS A 213 -27.72 -40.68 3.63
N TYR A 214 -28.46 -41.66 3.08
CA TYR A 214 -29.41 -42.48 3.82
C TYR A 214 -29.01 -43.97 3.70
N THR A 215 -28.55 -44.57 4.80
CA THR A 215 -28.08 -45.95 4.80
C THR A 215 -28.77 -46.79 5.86
N ASP A 216 -28.81 -48.14 5.66
CA ASP A 216 -29.14 -49.08 6.72
C ASP A 216 -27.95 -49.26 7.69
N GLU A 217 -28.14 -50.06 8.75
CA GLU A 217 -27.10 -50.39 9.74
C GLU A 217 -25.90 -51.13 9.12
N ALA A 218 -26.08 -51.80 7.95
CA ALA A 218 -25.02 -52.48 7.21
C ALA A 218 -24.28 -51.54 6.24
N GLY A 219 -24.73 -50.31 6.06
CA GLY A 219 -24.15 -49.32 5.16
C GLY A 219 -24.70 -49.34 3.74
N ASN A 220 -25.78 -50.10 3.48
CA ASN A 220 -26.42 -50.10 2.16
C ASN A 220 -27.26 -48.84 2.00
N THR A 221 -27.20 -48.19 0.84
CA THR A 221 -28.05 -47.04 0.51
C THR A 221 -29.53 -47.44 0.41
N ILE A 222 -30.40 -46.72 1.12
CA ILE A 222 -31.85 -47.01 1.18
C ILE A 222 -32.70 -45.89 0.56
N ALA A 223 -32.12 -44.72 0.29
CA ALA A 223 -32.74 -43.64 -0.45
C ALA A 223 -31.67 -42.84 -1.24
N GLU A 224 -32.10 -42.03 -2.18
CA GLU A 224 -31.20 -41.17 -2.95
C GLU A 224 -30.60 -40.08 -2.05
N ASP A 225 -29.34 -39.73 -2.31
CA ASP A 225 -28.62 -38.67 -1.62
C ASP A 225 -29.31 -37.33 -1.83
N VAL A 226 -29.29 -36.50 -0.80
CA VAL A 226 -29.79 -35.13 -0.89
C VAL A 226 -28.59 -34.15 -0.83
N LYS A 227 -28.54 -33.26 -1.80
CA LYS A 227 -27.61 -32.12 -1.75
C LYS A 227 -28.22 -31.02 -0.91
N ASP A 228 -27.81 -30.96 0.36
CA ASP A 228 -28.25 -29.93 1.29
C ASP A 228 -27.73 -28.55 0.87
N THR A 229 -26.44 -28.46 0.65
CA THR A 229 -25.81 -27.24 0.17
C THR A 229 -25.02 -27.53 -1.12
N THR A 230 -25.25 -26.72 -2.14
CA THR A 230 -24.49 -26.75 -3.41
C THR A 230 -23.79 -25.41 -3.60
N ASP A 231 -22.48 -25.46 -3.89
CA ASP A 231 -21.64 -24.26 -4.10
C ASP A 231 -21.79 -23.22 -2.97
N GLY A 232 -21.85 -23.70 -1.73
CA GLY A 232 -21.90 -22.84 -0.55
C GLY A 232 -20.57 -22.11 -0.33
N SER A 233 -20.65 -20.84 0.08
CA SER A 233 -19.45 -20.08 0.48
C SER A 233 -18.80 -20.71 1.69
N ILE A 234 -17.46 -20.82 1.69
CA ILE A 234 -16.72 -21.33 2.85
C ILE A 234 -17.08 -20.49 4.09
N SER A 235 -17.22 -21.18 5.23
CA SER A 235 -17.66 -20.62 6.52
C SER A 235 -19.15 -20.23 6.61
N SER A 236 -19.97 -20.35 5.55
CA SER A 236 -21.43 -20.26 5.69
C SER A 236 -21.96 -21.41 6.53
N ALA A 237 -23.04 -21.18 7.27
CA ALA A 237 -23.68 -22.23 8.06
C ALA A 237 -24.46 -23.19 7.17
N TYR A 238 -24.48 -24.46 7.55
CA TYR A 238 -25.39 -25.48 7.01
C TYR A 238 -26.13 -26.19 8.14
N ASP A 239 -27.30 -26.75 7.82
CA ASP A 239 -28.17 -27.50 8.74
C ASP A 239 -28.90 -28.59 7.96
N THR A 240 -28.51 -29.86 8.12
CA THR A 240 -29.08 -31.00 7.43
C THR A 240 -30.28 -31.60 8.18
N THR A 241 -30.72 -31.00 9.31
CA THR A 241 -31.80 -31.57 10.13
C THR A 241 -33.16 -31.56 9.44
N ASP A 242 -33.39 -30.68 8.48
CA ASP A 242 -34.56 -30.64 7.61
C ASP A 242 -34.59 -31.84 6.63
N ASN A 243 -33.43 -32.44 6.32
CA ASN A 243 -33.28 -33.64 5.51
C ASN A 243 -33.32 -34.91 6.35
N LYS A 244 -33.52 -34.82 7.68
CA LYS A 244 -33.54 -35.92 8.62
C LYS A 244 -34.90 -36.60 8.70
N LEU A 245 -35.16 -37.54 7.83
CA LEU A 245 -36.43 -38.27 7.75
C LEU A 245 -36.61 -39.21 8.94
N ALA A 246 -37.79 -39.20 9.60
CA ALA A 246 -38.09 -40.13 10.71
C ALA A 246 -38.21 -41.58 10.22
N THR A 247 -38.74 -41.77 9.01
CA THR A 247 -38.93 -43.07 8.36
C THR A 247 -38.69 -43.01 6.88
N ILE A 248 -38.20 -44.08 6.29
CA ILE A 248 -38.03 -44.25 4.85
C ILE A 248 -38.74 -45.53 4.43
N THR A 249 -39.50 -45.47 3.33
CA THR A 249 -40.06 -46.63 2.66
C THR A 249 -39.41 -46.75 1.30
N THR A 250 -38.71 -47.87 1.07
CA THR A 250 -38.02 -48.13 -0.19
C THR A 250 -39.01 -48.59 -1.29
N LYS A 251 -38.57 -48.57 -2.54
CA LYS A 251 -39.40 -48.95 -3.72
C LYS A 251 -39.89 -50.38 -3.66
N ASP A 252 -39.17 -51.29 -2.96
CA ASP A 252 -39.54 -52.67 -2.72
C ASP A 252 -40.45 -52.86 -1.49
N GLY A 253 -40.92 -51.75 -0.88
CA GLY A 253 -41.88 -51.74 0.21
C GLY A 253 -41.30 -51.96 1.61
N LYS A 254 -39.99 -52.07 1.76
CA LYS A 254 -39.37 -52.19 3.08
C LYS A 254 -39.44 -50.85 3.82
N LYS A 255 -39.72 -50.91 5.10
CA LYS A 255 -39.79 -49.75 5.99
C LYS A 255 -38.58 -49.67 6.88
N TYR A 256 -38.03 -48.47 7.01
CA TYR A 256 -36.88 -48.20 7.83
C TYR A 256 -37.20 -47.03 8.80
N VAL A 257 -36.70 -47.14 10.03
CA VAL A 257 -36.84 -46.10 11.08
C VAL A 257 -35.46 -45.57 11.43
N LEU A 258 -35.35 -44.26 11.58
CA LEU A 258 -34.11 -43.55 11.92
C LEU A 258 -33.53 -44.08 13.24
N VAL A 259 -32.20 -44.27 13.28
CA VAL A 259 -31.42 -44.58 14.48
C VAL A 259 -30.58 -43.33 14.81
N PRO A 260 -31.10 -42.37 15.59
CA PRO A 260 -30.44 -41.06 15.77
C PRO A 260 -29.02 -41.14 16.30
N THR A 261 -28.73 -42.13 17.15
CA THR A 261 -27.42 -42.35 17.77
C THR A 261 -26.37 -42.90 16.80
N ALA A 262 -26.79 -43.36 15.62
CA ALA A 262 -25.91 -43.93 14.58
C ALA A 262 -25.61 -42.90 13.45
N THR A 263 -26.13 -41.67 13.53
CA THR A 263 -25.81 -40.59 12.58
C THR A 263 -24.30 -40.37 12.51
N LYS A 264 -23.74 -40.27 11.30
CA LYS A 264 -22.35 -40.00 11.05
C LYS A 264 -22.20 -38.61 10.42
N GLY A 265 -21.14 -37.88 10.78
CA GLY A 265 -20.96 -36.46 10.40
C GLY A 265 -21.69 -35.50 11.35
N ALA A 266 -21.41 -34.24 11.23
CA ALA A 266 -22.08 -33.20 11.99
C ALA A 266 -23.34 -32.75 11.24
N GLU A 267 -24.51 -32.80 11.90
CA GLU A 267 -25.78 -32.43 11.28
C GLU A 267 -25.84 -30.91 10.97
N THR A 268 -25.11 -30.10 11.73
CA THR A 268 -24.99 -28.65 11.56
C THR A 268 -23.53 -28.25 11.62
N GLY A 269 -23.17 -27.18 10.94
CA GLY A 269 -21.78 -26.70 10.93
C GLY A 269 -21.54 -25.55 9.99
N LYS A 270 -20.29 -25.48 9.54
CA LYS A 270 -19.88 -24.51 8.52
C LYS A 270 -19.39 -25.25 7.28
N VAL A 271 -19.76 -24.76 6.11
CA VAL A 271 -19.29 -25.25 4.83
C VAL A 271 -17.76 -25.15 4.77
N THR A 272 -17.13 -26.23 4.36
CA THR A 272 -15.68 -26.33 4.14
C THR A 272 -15.39 -26.56 2.67
N GLU A 273 -14.13 -26.37 2.26
CA GLU A 273 -13.68 -26.70 0.90
C GLU A 273 -13.92 -28.19 0.61
N GLY A 274 -14.47 -28.49 -0.58
CA GLY A 274 -14.83 -29.85 -0.99
C GLY A 274 -16.26 -30.22 -0.60
N THR A 275 -16.47 -31.48 -0.19
CA THR A 275 -17.79 -31.99 0.20
C THR A 275 -17.80 -32.44 1.65
N THR A 276 -18.73 -31.93 2.42
CA THR A 276 -19.06 -32.41 3.76
C THR A 276 -20.18 -33.46 3.63
N GLU A 277 -19.99 -34.60 4.23
CA GLU A 277 -20.93 -35.71 4.17
C GLU A 277 -21.58 -35.95 5.53
N VAL A 278 -22.92 -36.09 5.53
CA VAL A 278 -23.73 -36.43 6.69
C VAL A 278 -24.52 -37.69 6.35
N THR A 279 -24.41 -38.74 7.17
CA THR A 279 -25.09 -40.00 6.92
C THR A 279 -26.09 -40.26 8.03
N TYR A 280 -27.36 -40.33 7.68
CA TYR A 280 -28.42 -40.81 8.55
C TYR A 280 -28.55 -42.30 8.41
N VAL A 281 -28.50 -43.04 9.55
CA VAL A 281 -28.54 -44.49 9.60
C VAL A 281 -29.92 -44.92 10.08
N TYR A 282 -30.46 -45.93 9.40
CA TYR A 282 -31.80 -46.46 9.63
C TYR A 282 -31.79 -47.95 9.89
N LYS A 283 -32.76 -48.41 10.66
CA LYS A 283 -33.01 -49.84 10.96
C LYS A 283 -34.26 -50.31 10.25
N GLU A 284 -34.18 -51.49 9.57
CA GLU A 284 -35.33 -52.11 8.92
C GLU A 284 -36.37 -52.57 9.96
N VAL A 285 -37.63 -52.15 9.75
CA VAL A 285 -38.78 -52.66 10.54
C VAL A 285 -39.31 -53.86 9.85
N LYS A 286 -39.03 -55.05 10.40
CA LYS A 286 -39.63 -56.29 9.95
C LYS A 286 -41.06 -56.35 10.49
N GLU A 287 -42.06 -56.39 9.60
CA GLU A 287 -43.41 -56.71 10.00
C GLU A 287 -43.40 -58.17 10.49
N ASP A 288 -43.66 -58.36 11.77
CA ASP A 288 -43.75 -59.70 12.37
C ASP A 288 -44.97 -60.37 11.79
N SER A 289 -44.74 -61.23 10.76
CA SER A 289 -45.78 -62.09 10.19
C SER A 289 -46.01 -63.33 11.12
N THR A 290 -46.30 -63.08 12.38
CA THR A 290 -46.73 -64.12 13.30
C THR A 290 -48.07 -63.78 13.87
N ASN A 291 -49.01 -64.45 13.33
CA ASN A 291 -50.21 -65.07 13.92
C ASN A 291 -51.55 -64.56 13.34
N GLY A 292 -51.97 -65.24 12.26
CA GLY A 292 -53.38 -65.50 11.98
C GLY A 292 -54.01 -66.37 13.06
N GLY A 293 -54.10 -65.83 14.27
CA GLY A 293 -54.89 -66.44 15.31
C GLY A 293 -56.26 -65.78 15.36
N SER A 294 -57.26 -66.46 14.77
CA SER A 294 -58.66 -66.10 14.94
C SER A 294 -59.01 -66.06 16.42
N LEU A 295 -59.06 -64.84 16.97
CA LEU A 295 -59.72 -64.60 18.27
C LEU A 295 -61.10 -64.06 18.02
N THR A 296 -62.12 -64.94 18.23
CA THR A 296 -63.49 -64.52 18.38
C THR A 296 -63.64 -63.48 19.46
N PRO A 297 -64.42 -62.41 19.25
CA PRO A 297 -64.55 -61.39 20.25
C PRO A 297 -65.37 -61.90 21.45
N SER A 298 -64.74 -62.01 22.62
CA SER A 298 -65.44 -62.22 23.87
C SER A 298 -66.17 -60.89 24.22
N GLN A 299 -67.47 -61.05 24.46
CA GLN A 299 -68.40 -60.01 24.88
C GLN A 299 -67.87 -59.21 26.08
N PRO A 300 -67.89 -57.88 26.08
CA PRO A 300 -67.45 -57.08 27.22
C PRO A 300 -68.40 -57.22 28.39
N ALA A 301 -67.87 -57.49 29.57
CA ALA A 301 -68.61 -57.44 30.84
C ALA A 301 -69.05 -56.03 31.16
N SER A 302 -70.34 -55.84 31.58
CA SER A 302 -70.89 -54.62 31.99
C SER A 302 -70.09 -53.96 33.12
N PRO A 303 -69.83 -52.67 33.05
CA PRO A 303 -69.19 -51.92 34.14
C PRO A 303 -70.12 -51.70 35.32
N ALA A 304 -69.65 -51.95 36.55
CA ALA A 304 -70.29 -51.59 37.79
C ALA A 304 -70.43 -50.04 37.92
N ARG A 305 -71.62 -49.64 38.32
CA ARG A 305 -72.04 -48.27 38.55
C ARG A 305 -71.30 -47.66 39.74
N PRO A 306 -70.58 -46.49 39.58
CA PRO A 306 -70.13 -45.72 40.72
C PRO A 306 -71.28 -44.84 41.25
N SER A 307 -71.41 -44.84 42.56
CA SER A 307 -72.35 -43.99 43.30
C SER A 307 -71.71 -42.61 43.64
N THR A 308 -72.58 -41.59 43.53
CA THR A 308 -72.62 -40.35 44.26
C THR A 308 -71.80 -39.14 43.78
N ASN A 309 -72.61 -38.22 43.35
CA ASN A 309 -72.85 -36.81 43.60
C ASN A 309 -71.84 -35.75 43.00
N PRO A 310 -72.38 -34.88 42.15
CA PRO A 310 -71.62 -33.84 41.51
C PRO A 310 -71.43 -32.58 42.36
N THR A 311 -70.25 -32.14 42.54
CA THR A 311 -70.01 -30.75 42.96
C THR A 311 -70.03 -29.82 41.75
N SER A 312 -70.66 -28.70 41.86
CA SER A 312 -70.98 -27.72 40.85
C SER A 312 -69.81 -27.26 39.96
N PRO A 313 -70.06 -26.92 38.69
CA PRO A 313 -69.06 -26.45 37.76
C PRO A 313 -68.65 -25.03 38.10
N VAL A 314 -67.35 -24.77 38.15
CA VAL A 314 -66.73 -23.47 38.15
C VAL A 314 -66.80 -22.89 36.74
N LYS A 315 -67.34 -21.70 36.61
CA LYS A 315 -67.53 -20.91 35.40
C LYS A 315 -66.22 -20.59 34.77
N PRO A 316 -65.99 -20.75 33.44
CA PRO A 316 -64.84 -20.26 32.74
C PRO A 316 -64.87 -18.74 32.72
N THR A 317 -63.79 -18.12 33.15
CA THR A 317 -63.50 -16.68 32.94
C THR A 317 -63.29 -16.42 31.46
N ASP A 318 -64.12 -15.49 30.98
CA ASP A 318 -64.13 -14.93 29.65
C ASP A 318 -62.71 -14.32 29.33
N LEU A 319 -62.02 -14.82 28.33
CA LEU A 319 -60.91 -14.16 27.71
C LEU A 319 -61.41 -13.51 26.42
N SER A 320 -61.96 -12.36 26.58
CA SER A 320 -62.40 -11.47 25.54
C SER A 320 -61.16 -10.74 24.93
N GLN A 321 -61.16 -10.73 23.64
CA GLN A 321 -60.57 -9.83 22.67
C GLN A 321 -59.07 -10.01 22.30
N PRO A 322 -58.81 -10.20 21.02
CA PRO A 322 -57.49 -9.96 20.42
C PRO A 322 -57.23 -8.46 20.33
N GLU A 323 -56.08 -8.05 20.82
CA GLU A 323 -55.61 -6.66 20.68
C GLU A 323 -55.38 -6.32 19.19
N THR A 324 -55.82 -5.15 18.82
CA THR A 324 -55.67 -4.54 17.50
C THR A 324 -54.19 -4.34 17.16
N PRO A 325 -53.80 -4.51 15.91
CA PRO A 325 -52.40 -4.27 15.48
C PRO A 325 -52.07 -2.78 15.63
N VAL A 326 -50.97 -2.50 16.31
CA VAL A 326 -50.40 -1.16 16.43
C VAL A 326 -49.86 -0.75 15.06
N VAL A 327 -50.39 0.35 14.53
CA VAL A 327 -49.93 1.02 13.31
C VAL A 327 -48.46 1.41 13.48
N PRO A 328 -47.55 1.12 12.51
CA PRO A 328 -46.18 1.62 12.55
C PRO A 328 -46.19 3.15 12.39
N THR A 329 -45.62 3.86 13.33
CA THR A 329 -45.35 5.29 13.23
C THR A 329 -44.20 5.49 12.21
N ASP A 330 -44.45 6.41 11.29
CA ASP A 330 -43.57 6.97 10.27
C ASP A 330 -42.17 7.28 10.82
N PRO A 331 -41.05 6.79 10.18
CA PRO A 331 -39.70 7.22 10.50
C PRO A 331 -39.38 8.48 9.71
N SER A 332 -39.81 9.62 10.16
CA SER A 332 -39.36 10.92 9.67
C SER A 332 -38.51 11.62 10.71
N GLN A 333 -37.29 11.68 10.46
CA GLN A 333 -36.13 12.54 10.78
C GLN A 333 -34.94 11.79 11.36
N PRO A 334 -33.76 11.89 10.71
CA PRO A 334 -32.52 11.48 11.33
C PRO A 334 -32.14 12.49 12.41
N THR A 335 -31.97 12.01 13.63
CA THR A 335 -31.37 12.78 14.72
C THR A 335 -29.88 13.02 14.37
N THR A 336 -29.50 14.29 14.43
CA THR A 336 -28.09 14.75 14.35
C THR A 336 -27.20 13.91 15.27
N PRO A 337 -26.02 13.42 14.78
CA PRO A 337 -25.08 12.75 15.65
C PRO A 337 -24.50 13.72 16.66
N ALA A 338 -24.46 13.28 17.92
CA ALA A 338 -23.82 13.99 19.00
C ALA A 338 -22.33 14.20 18.69
N ASN A 339 -21.88 15.43 18.91
CA ASN A 339 -20.51 15.86 18.75
C ASN A 339 -19.56 14.96 19.58
N PRO A 340 -18.48 14.39 19.02
CA PRO A 340 -17.53 13.60 19.80
C PRO A 340 -16.83 14.50 20.82
N ALA A 341 -16.74 14.02 22.06
CA ALA A 341 -16.04 14.67 23.14
C ALA A 341 -14.57 14.92 22.76
N THR A 342 -14.12 16.15 22.98
CA THR A 342 -12.73 16.61 22.83
C THR A 342 -11.79 15.69 23.63
N PRO A 343 -10.72 15.15 23.03
CA PRO A 343 -9.73 14.40 23.80
C PRO A 343 -8.95 15.35 24.73
N PRO A 344 -8.51 14.89 25.92
CA PRO A 344 -7.75 15.71 26.84
C PRO A 344 -6.41 16.10 26.22
N ASN A 345 -6.05 17.38 26.40
CA ASN A 345 -4.81 18.00 25.98
C ASN A 345 -3.61 17.21 26.52
N PRO A 346 -2.63 16.79 25.68
CA PRO A 346 -1.42 16.15 26.17
C PRO A 346 -0.60 17.14 26.99
N ALA A 347 -0.14 16.68 28.17
CA ALA A 347 0.74 17.44 29.04
C ALA A 347 2.02 17.86 28.31
N ASN A 348 2.36 19.13 28.50
CA ASN A 348 3.57 19.78 27.96
C ASN A 348 4.82 18.97 28.36
N PRO A 349 5.69 18.54 27.42
CA PRO A 349 6.96 17.92 27.77
C PRO A 349 7.89 18.96 28.42
N ALA A 350 8.49 18.58 29.54
CA ALA A 350 9.52 19.36 30.22
C ALA A 350 10.66 19.68 29.24
N GLY A 351 11.13 20.94 29.28
CA GLY A 351 12.18 21.43 28.42
C GLY A 351 13.48 20.65 28.57
N PRO A 352 14.34 20.64 27.55
CA PRO A 352 15.62 19.93 27.61
C PRO A 352 16.57 20.58 28.63
N GLU A 353 17.08 19.76 29.54
CA GLU A 353 18.15 20.16 30.45
C GLU A 353 19.41 20.46 29.63
N THR A 354 20.02 21.61 29.91
CA THR A 354 21.31 22.04 29.36
C THR A 354 22.40 21.04 29.77
N PRO A 355 23.22 20.52 28.84
CA PRO A 355 24.36 19.71 29.22
C PRO A 355 25.44 20.57 29.87
N THR A 356 25.79 20.26 31.09
CA THR A 356 26.98 20.77 31.81
C THR A 356 28.24 20.32 31.11
N MET A 357 29.07 21.27 30.71
CA MET A 357 30.44 21.03 30.23
C MET A 357 31.27 20.29 31.26
N PRO A 358 32.05 19.28 30.91
CA PRO A 358 33.13 18.77 31.76
C PRO A 358 34.35 19.68 31.65
N SER A 359 34.89 20.03 32.81
CA SER A 359 36.11 20.80 33.00
C SER A 359 37.33 20.11 32.41
N ALA A 360 38.20 20.90 31.78
CA ALA A 360 39.47 20.48 31.22
C ALA A 360 40.47 20.05 32.35
N PRO A 361 41.31 19.03 32.11
CA PRO A 361 42.53 18.83 32.88
C PRO A 361 43.71 19.55 32.24
N VAL A 362 44.51 20.11 33.13
CA VAL A 362 45.71 20.92 32.88
C VAL A 362 46.93 20.01 32.69
N ASN A 363 47.76 20.38 31.70
CA ASN A 363 49.20 20.16 31.54
C ASN A 363 49.85 18.78 31.71
N GLY A 364 50.65 18.47 30.71
CA GLY A 364 51.74 17.49 30.75
C GLY A 364 52.39 17.24 29.39
N GLU A 365 53.41 18.04 29.07
CA GLU A 365 54.65 17.69 28.37
C GLU A 365 54.66 16.89 27.06
N ALA A 366 55.18 17.53 26.03
CA ALA A 366 55.70 16.89 24.82
C ALA A 366 57.03 16.15 25.10
N PRO A 367 57.34 15.14 24.29
CA PRO A 367 58.59 15.21 23.55
C PRO A 367 58.49 14.83 22.06
N GLN A 368 59.53 15.37 21.40
CA GLN A 368 59.87 15.41 20.01
C GLN A 368 60.03 14.05 19.27
N ALA A 369 59.76 14.15 18.01
CA ALA A 369 60.41 13.58 16.81
C ALA A 369 61.26 12.30 16.92
N GLN A 370 60.96 11.39 15.97
CA GLN A 370 61.99 10.91 15.01
C GLN A 370 61.34 10.19 13.84
N ALA A 371 61.79 10.61 12.68
CA ALA A 371 61.55 9.95 11.41
C ALA A 371 62.39 8.67 11.26
N ALA A 372 61.85 7.64 10.68
CA ALA A 372 62.61 6.65 9.92
C ALA A 372 61.71 5.90 8.96
N SER A 373 62.17 5.93 7.74
CA SER A 373 61.77 5.16 6.55
C SER A 373 61.95 3.66 6.74
N SER A 374 61.14 2.83 6.09
CA SER A 374 61.55 1.83 5.09
C SER A 374 60.51 0.69 4.95
N GLU A 375 60.09 0.50 3.73
CA GLU A 375 59.93 -0.73 2.92
C GLU A 375 59.46 -2.04 3.55
N ALA A 376 58.53 -2.60 2.77
CA ALA A 376 58.51 -3.98 2.26
C ALA A 376 57.54 -4.99 2.86
N LYS A 377 56.68 -5.43 1.96
CA LYS A 377 56.19 -6.82 1.74
C LYS A 377 55.66 -7.65 2.89
N GLY A 378 54.44 -8.10 2.72
CA GLY A 378 53.92 -9.29 3.36
C GLY A 378 52.47 -9.56 3.03
N GLN A 379 52.23 -10.42 2.04
CA GLN A 379 50.99 -11.15 1.86
C GLN A 379 50.68 -11.95 3.13
N ALA A 380 49.48 -11.93 3.58
CA ALA A 380 48.93 -12.98 4.43
C ALA A 380 47.49 -13.24 4.09
N GLU A 381 47.25 -14.48 3.80
CA GLU A 381 46.07 -15.18 3.35
C GLU A 381 44.87 -15.04 4.25
N LEU A 382 43.68 -15.18 3.59
CA LEU A 382 42.37 -15.42 4.20
C LEU A 382 42.27 -16.85 4.74
N PRO A 383 41.52 -17.11 5.79
CA PRO A 383 40.95 -18.45 6.02
C PRO A 383 39.61 -18.58 5.31
N ASN A 384 39.59 -19.53 4.42
CA ASN A 384 38.46 -20.10 3.73
C ASN A 384 37.73 -21.05 4.68
N THR A 385 36.43 -20.87 4.89
CA THR A 385 35.56 -21.99 5.29
C THR A 385 34.38 -22.03 4.33
N GLY A 386 34.41 -23.09 3.55
CA GLY A 386 33.46 -23.40 2.51
C GLY A 386 32.08 -23.79 3.00
N THR A 387 31.16 -23.73 2.11
CA THR A 387 30.22 -24.82 1.80
C THR A 387 29.74 -24.67 0.37
N GLU A 388 29.81 -25.76 -0.32
CA GLU A 388 29.61 -25.97 -1.74
C GLU A 388 28.16 -25.78 -2.23
N ASP A 389 28.10 -25.68 -3.57
CA ASP A 389 27.04 -26.03 -4.50
C ASP A 389 25.88 -25.04 -4.71
N ASN A 390 26.03 -24.24 -5.78
CA ASN A 390 25.09 -24.25 -6.91
C ASN A 390 25.53 -23.24 -8.00
N ALA A 391 26.66 -23.57 -8.62
CA ALA A 391 27.07 -22.97 -9.89
C ALA A 391 26.78 -23.94 -11.03
N ARG A 392 25.52 -24.02 -11.47
CA ARG A 392 25.12 -24.54 -12.78
C ARG A 392 23.72 -24.03 -13.08
N LEU A 393 23.64 -22.97 -13.88
CA LEU A 393 22.59 -22.67 -14.89
C LEU A 393 22.55 -21.16 -15.18
N ALA A 394 23.61 -20.66 -15.79
CA ALA A 394 23.56 -19.36 -16.44
C ALA A 394 24.53 -19.35 -17.64
N ALA A 395 24.27 -20.21 -18.60
CA ALA A 395 24.88 -20.13 -19.92
C ALA A 395 24.02 -20.89 -20.91
N LEU A 396 22.98 -20.22 -21.42
CA LEU A 396 22.32 -20.56 -22.71
C LEU A 396 21.17 -19.54 -22.91
N GLY A 397 21.39 -18.55 -23.77
CA GLY A 397 20.31 -17.66 -24.18
C GLY A 397 20.77 -16.33 -24.78
N LEU A 398 21.93 -16.26 -25.39
CA LEU A 398 22.31 -15.10 -26.19
C LEU A 398 22.70 -15.53 -27.60
N LEU A 399 21.70 -15.88 -28.40
CA LEU A 399 21.85 -15.96 -29.88
C LEU A 399 20.47 -15.76 -30.53
N GLY A 400 20.37 -14.68 -31.28
CA GLY A 400 19.33 -14.57 -32.32
C GLY A 400 18.34 -13.46 -32.11
N VAL A 401 18.60 -12.27 -32.58
CA VAL A 401 17.84 -11.57 -33.65
C VAL A 401 18.63 -10.33 -34.06
N LEU A 402 19.52 -10.56 -35.01
CA LEU A 402 19.99 -9.50 -35.91
C LEU A 402 19.29 -9.77 -37.24
N SER A 403 18.20 -9.08 -37.50
CA SER A 403 17.57 -9.01 -38.81
C SER A 403 17.09 -7.58 -39.03
N GLY A 404 17.84 -6.76 -39.73
CA GLY A 404 17.42 -6.30 -41.02
C GLY A 404 16.62 -5.00 -40.96
N PHE A 405 17.30 -3.84 -40.82
CA PHE A 405 16.76 -2.61 -41.42
C PHE A 405 17.72 -2.13 -42.51
N GLY A 406 17.30 -2.41 -43.75
CA GLY A 406 17.94 -1.94 -44.94
C GLY A 406 17.88 -0.43 -45.06
N LEU A 407 19.01 0.21 -45.18
CA LEU A 407 19.13 1.59 -45.63
C LEU A 407 18.71 1.67 -47.10
N VAL A 408 17.59 2.35 -47.37
CA VAL A 408 17.29 2.84 -48.73
C VAL A 408 17.85 4.25 -48.85
N ALA A 409 19.01 4.34 -49.48
CA ALA A 409 19.59 5.59 -49.98
C ALA A 409 18.80 6.05 -51.19
N ARG A 410 18.06 7.16 -51.09
CA ARG A 410 17.47 7.87 -52.24
C ARG A 410 18.48 8.92 -52.75
N LYS A 411 19.02 8.63 -53.90
CA LYS A 411 19.85 9.51 -54.74
C LYS A 411 18.95 10.61 -55.33
N LYS A 412 19.20 11.87 -55.01
CA LYS A 412 18.60 13.03 -55.69
C LYS A 412 19.29 13.27 -57.00
N LYS A 413 18.57 13.25 -58.09
CA LYS A 413 19.01 13.62 -59.43
C LYS A 413 18.70 15.08 -59.61
N GLU A 414 19.71 15.86 -59.92
CA GLU A 414 19.61 17.23 -60.46
C GLU A 414 19.18 17.15 -61.90
N ASP A 415 18.19 17.95 -62.26
CA ASP A 415 18.12 18.69 -63.50
C ASP A 415 17.34 19.99 -63.21
#